data_712212a5a89ba2d10f11e019995f15c5
#
_entry.id   712212a5a89ba2d10f11e019995f15c5
#
_cell.length_a   1.000
_cell.length_b   1.000
_cell.length_c   1.000
_cell.angle_alpha   90.00
_cell.angle_beta   90.00
_cell.angle_gamma   90.00
#
_symmetry.space_group_name_H-M   'P 1'
#
loop_
_entity.id
_entity.type
_entity.pdbx_description
1 polymer ?
#
loop_
_entity_poly.entity_id
_entity_poly.type
_entity_poly.pdbx_seq_one_letter_code
_entity_poly.pdbx_strand_id
1 'polypeptide(L)'
;MTRVVALGGGHGLASSLQAVRRYAHDICAIVSVADDGGSSGRLRADFNIPPPGDLRKCLVALAEPQALWTRAFEHRFAGGELEGHAFGNLVIAGLADATGDFAAALAEAGRLLGSVGRVVPATREPVVLKAVVGTDADGGEGSVQGQVAVANAGRIVGVSLVPTDPEPPEAALEALARADQVVIGPGSLFTSVLAVVAVPALRDALACTPGRKVYVCNLREQKPETAGYDVAAHVAALAAHGLEVDVVLYHPGALPLGRPGVMCVERPVARQGNTAHDPERLAAALVDLVDQVG
;
A
#
# COMPACT_ATOMS: atom_id res chain seq x y z
N MET A 1 -16.27 -10.42 -15.32
CA MET A 1 -14.79 -10.50 -15.09
C MET A 1 -14.43 -9.36 -14.14
N THR A 2 -13.93 -9.67 -12.96
CA THR A 2 -13.71 -8.66 -11.89
C THR A 2 -12.39 -7.95 -12.07
N ARG A 3 -12.41 -6.61 -12.12
CA ARG A 3 -11.25 -5.72 -12.18
C ARG A 3 -11.03 -5.12 -10.80
N VAL A 4 -9.86 -5.37 -10.23
CA VAL A 4 -9.55 -4.92 -8.87
C VAL A 4 -8.35 -3.99 -8.90
N VAL A 5 -8.51 -2.84 -8.26
CA VAL A 5 -7.40 -1.97 -7.89
C VAL A 5 -7.10 -2.18 -6.41
N ALA A 6 -5.84 -2.43 -6.07
CA ALA A 6 -5.40 -2.51 -4.67
C ALA A 6 -4.40 -1.39 -4.38
N LEU A 7 -4.55 -0.65 -3.28
CA LEU A 7 -3.68 0.48 -2.96
C LEU A 7 -3.12 0.42 -1.53
N GLY A 8 -1.90 0.93 -1.37
CA GLY A 8 -1.18 0.96 -0.10
C GLY A 8 0.32 0.74 -0.26
N GLY A 9 0.91 -0.07 0.63
CA GLY A 9 2.34 -0.41 0.59
C GLY A 9 2.69 -1.58 1.50
N GLY A 10 3.95 -2.01 1.43
CA GLY A 10 4.53 -2.99 2.32
C GLY A 10 3.91 -4.39 2.29
N HIS A 11 4.06 -5.09 3.41
CA HIS A 11 3.55 -6.45 3.58
C HIS A 11 2.02 -6.51 3.65
N GLY A 12 1.39 -5.41 4.08
CA GLY A 12 -0.07 -5.34 4.16
C GLY A 12 -0.70 -5.44 2.77
N LEU A 13 -0.31 -4.57 1.85
CA LEU A 13 -0.79 -4.61 0.47
C LEU A 13 -0.42 -5.93 -0.22
N ALA A 14 0.78 -6.48 0.02
CA ALA A 14 1.16 -7.79 -0.50
C ALA A 14 0.18 -8.90 -0.08
N SER A 15 -0.32 -8.87 1.16
CA SER A 15 -1.34 -9.82 1.63
C SER A 15 -2.68 -9.65 0.89
N SER A 16 -3.11 -8.41 0.62
CA SER A 16 -4.29 -8.14 -0.20
C SER A 16 -4.11 -8.63 -1.64
N LEU A 17 -2.94 -8.41 -2.24
CA LEU A 17 -2.66 -8.88 -3.59
C LEU A 17 -2.65 -10.41 -3.70
N GLN A 18 -2.13 -11.11 -2.68
CA GLN A 18 -2.23 -12.57 -2.58
C GLN A 18 -3.68 -13.06 -2.49
N ALA A 19 -4.57 -12.28 -1.89
CA ALA A 19 -6.00 -12.57 -1.86
C ALA A 19 -6.66 -12.25 -3.21
N VAL A 20 -6.44 -11.06 -3.75
CA VAL A 20 -7.05 -10.55 -4.98
C VAL A 20 -6.69 -11.44 -6.19
N ARG A 21 -5.44 -11.92 -6.30
CA ARG A 21 -5.03 -12.81 -7.41
C ARG A 21 -5.81 -14.12 -7.50
N ARG A 22 -6.58 -14.49 -6.47
CA ARG A 22 -7.37 -15.72 -6.45
C ARG A 22 -8.71 -15.59 -7.17
N TYR A 23 -9.20 -14.36 -7.39
CA TYR A 23 -10.53 -14.15 -7.97
C TYR A 23 -10.59 -13.07 -9.05
N ALA A 24 -9.69 -12.10 -9.03
CA ALA A 24 -9.69 -11.02 -9.99
C ALA A 24 -9.03 -11.42 -11.33
N HIS A 25 -9.56 -10.88 -12.42
CA HIS A 25 -9.04 -11.12 -13.77
C HIS A 25 -8.08 -10.02 -14.24
N ASP A 26 -8.32 -8.79 -13.80
CA ASP A 26 -7.44 -7.66 -14.04
C ASP A 26 -7.09 -7.03 -12.69
N ILE A 27 -5.80 -6.93 -12.40
CA ILE A 27 -5.29 -6.46 -11.12
C ILE A 27 -4.33 -5.30 -11.39
N CYS A 28 -4.58 -4.17 -10.71
CA CYS A 28 -3.64 -3.06 -10.67
C CYS A 28 -3.31 -2.73 -9.21
N ALA A 29 -2.05 -2.87 -8.83
CA ALA A 29 -1.56 -2.43 -7.53
C ALA A 29 -0.99 -1.02 -7.63
N ILE A 30 -1.55 -0.04 -6.92
CA ILE A 30 -1.04 1.33 -6.79
C ILE A 30 -0.26 1.43 -5.48
N VAL A 31 1.06 1.58 -5.58
CA VAL A 31 1.96 1.40 -4.45
C VAL A 31 2.60 2.72 -4.03
N SER A 32 2.57 3.02 -2.74
CA SER A 32 3.30 4.17 -2.17
C SER A 32 4.79 4.08 -2.47
N VAL A 33 5.38 5.21 -2.86
CA VAL A 33 6.82 5.36 -3.16
C VAL A 33 7.49 6.40 -2.25
N ALA A 34 6.95 6.58 -1.06
CA ALA A 34 7.51 7.49 -0.06
C ALA A 34 8.54 6.82 0.88
N ASP A 35 8.86 5.52 0.68
CA ASP A 35 9.82 4.75 1.51
C ASP A 35 11.24 5.33 1.38
N ASP A 36 11.85 5.64 2.53
CA ASP A 36 13.23 6.15 2.64
C ASP A 36 14.10 5.25 3.53
N GLY A 37 13.61 4.07 3.90
CA GLY A 37 14.28 3.15 4.80
C GLY A 37 15.13 2.08 4.11
N GLY A 38 16.11 1.56 4.83
CA GLY A 38 16.89 0.37 4.50
C GLY A 38 17.47 0.32 3.08
N SER A 39 17.27 -0.83 2.40
CA SER A 39 17.74 -1.05 1.02
C SER A 39 17.10 -0.10 0.02
N SER A 40 15.79 0.19 0.18
CA SER A 40 15.06 1.08 -0.73
C SER A 40 15.57 2.51 -0.68
N GLY A 41 15.81 3.03 0.52
CA GLY A 41 16.32 4.38 0.71
C GLY A 41 17.73 4.57 0.12
N ARG A 42 18.63 3.57 0.29
CA ARG A 42 19.97 3.59 -0.33
C ARG A 42 19.89 3.64 -1.86
N LEU A 43 19.15 2.72 -2.48
CA LEU A 43 19.02 2.66 -3.94
C LEU A 43 18.32 3.89 -4.52
N ARG A 44 17.34 4.45 -3.81
CA ARG A 44 16.73 5.72 -4.16
C ARG A 44 17.73 6.86 -4.23
N ALA A 45 18.64 6.94 -3.25
CA ALA A 45 19.67 7.97 -3.20
C ALA A 45 20.75 7.77 -4.28
N ASP A 46 21.20 6.53 -4.49
CA ASP A 46 22.29 6.21 -5.40
C ASP A 46 21.89 6.32 -6.88
N PHE A 47 20.66 5.91 -7.24
CA PHE A 47 20.19 5.84 -8.62
C PHE A 47 19.12 6.88 -8.97
N ASN A 48 18.69 7.73 -8.02
CA ASN A 48 17.62 8.70 -8.20
C ASN A 48 16.32 8.08 -8.76
N ILE A 49 15.95 6.90 -8.27
CA ILE A 49 14.75 6.16 -8.66
C ILE A 49 13.72 6.14 -7.52
N PRO A 50 12.44 5.90 -7.79
CA PRO A 50 11.48 5.58 -6.74
C PRO A 50 11.93 4.36 -5.92
N PRO A 51 11.66 4.30 -4.60
CA PRO A 51 12.11 3.21 -3.74
C PRO A 51 11.48 1.87 -4.19
N PRO A 52 12.28 0.85 -4.55
CA PRO A 52 11.76 -0.37 -5.16
C PRO A 52 11.15 -1.38 -4.17
N GLY A 53 11.34 -1.19 -2.86
CA GLY A 53 11.05 -2.21 -1.86
C GLY A 53 9.61 -2.68 -1.80
N ASP A 54 8.66 -1.77 -1.71
CA ASP A 54 7.24 -2.10 -1.64
C ASP A 54 6.70 -2.54 -3.01
N LEU A 55 7.17 -1.94 -4.09
CA LEU A 55 6.87 -2.36 -5.46
C LEU A 55 7.31 -3.81 -5.71
N ARG A 56 8.54 -4.17 -5.29
CA ARG A 56 9.05 -5.55 -5.34
C ARG A 56 8.16 -6.52 -4.56
N LYS A 57 7.75 -6.17 -3.34
CA LYS A 57 6.86 -7.02 -2.53
C LYS A 57 5.52 -7.26 -3.23
N CYS A 58 4.98 -6.25 -3.89
CA CYS A 58 3.74 -6.36 -4.66
C CYS A 58 3.91 -7.25 -5.90
N LEU A 59 5.01 -7.11 -6.65
CA LEU A 59 5.33 -7.99 -7.78
C LEU A 59 5.44 -9.45 -7.34
N VAL A 60 6.16 -9.70 -6.25
CA VAL A 60 6.32 -11.04 -5.64
C VAL A 60 4.97 -11.61 -5.19
N ALA A 61 4.11 -10.79 -4.58
CA ALA A 61 2.78 -11.23 -4.13
C ALA A 61 1.86 -11.68 -5.29
N LEU A 62 2.07 -11.11 -6.47
CA LEU A 62 1.34 -11.45 -7.70
C LEU A 62 2.00 -12.60 -8.50
N ALA A 63 3.21 -13.03 -8.13
CA ALA A 63 3.94 -14.09 -8.79
C ALA A 63 3.67 -15.47 -8.15
N GLU A 64 4.08 -16.56 -8.84
CA GLU A 64 3.98 -17.92 -8.30
C GLU A 64 4.96 -18.09 -7.12
N PRO A 65 4.49 -18.42 -5.91
CA PRO A 65 5.32 -18.41 -4.70
C PRO A 65 6.50 -19.40 -4.75
N GLN A 66 6.35 -20.52 -5.44
CA GLN A 66 7.38 -21.59 -5.51
C GLN A 66 8.38 -21.38 -6.64
N ALA A 67 8.14 -20.42 -7.55
CA ALA A 67 9.05 -20.14 -8.64
C ALA A 67 10.43 -19.67 -8.13
N LEU A 68 11.49 -20.09 -8.80
CA LEU A 68 12.86 -19.73 -8.42
C LEU A 68 13.06 -18.21 -8.39
N TRP A 69 12.55 -17.51 -9.40
CA TRP A 69 12.66 -16.06 -9.48
C TRP A 69 11.94 -15.34 -8.34
N THR A 70 10.76 -15.82 -7.93
CA THR A 70 10.01 -15.27 -6.79
C THR A 70 10.83 -15.37 -5.51
N ARG A 71 11.39 -16.55 -5.25
CA ARG A 71 12.28 -16.78 -4.10
C ARG A 71 13.56 -15.95 -4.18
N ALA A 72 14.15 -15.83 -5.36
CA ALA A 72 15.34 -15.01 -5.57
C ALA A 72 15.07 -13.52 -5.31
N PHE A 73 13.94 -12.98 -5.77
CA PHE A 73 13.56 -11.59 -5.52
C PHE A 73 13.38 -11.27 -4.04
N GLU A 74 13.01 -12.25 -3.22
CA GLU A 74 12.89 -12.08 -1.76
C GLU A 74 14.22 -12.26 -1.03
N HIS A 75 15.22 -12.85 -1.69
CA HIS A 75 16.53 -13.07 -1.07
C HIS A 75 17.15 -11.76 -0.63
N ARG A 76 17.64 -11.73 0.61
CA ARG A 76 18.39 -10.59 1.19
C ARG A 76 19.80 -11.02 1.49
N PHE A 77 20.77 -10.25 1.00
CA PHE A 77 22.18 -10.51 1.23
C PHE A 77 22.54 -10.30 2.71
N ALA A 78 23.28 -11.26 3.27
CA ALA A 78 23.64 -11.27 4.69
C ALA A 78 25.05 -10.74 4.96
N GLY A 79 25.82 -10.35 3.92
CA GLY A 79 27.19 -9.87 4.10
C GLY A 79 27.78 -9.29 2.83
N GLY A 80 28.98 -8.74 2.95
CA GLY A 80 29.69 -8.03 1.88
C GLY A 80 29.11 -6.66 1.59
N GLU A 81 29.50 -6.07 0.48
CA GLU A 81 29.02 -4.73 0.06
C GLU A 81 27.51 -4.69 -0.20
N LEU A 82 26.89 -5.83 -0.51
CA LEU A 82 25.47 -5.96 -0.76
C LEU A 82 24.65 -6.22 0.51
N GLU A 83 25.27 -6.24 1.68
CA GLU A 83 24.57 -6.55 2.94
C GLU A 83 23.32 -5.72 3.14
N GLY A 84 22.21 -6.40 3.48
CA GLY A 84 20.91 -5.79 3.70
C GLY A 84 20.14 -5.43 2.42
N HIS A 85 20.74 -5.50 1.22
CA HIS A 85 20.00 -5.36 -0.03
C HIS A 85 19.17 -6.60 -0.34
N ALA A 86 17.91 -6.39 -0.81
CA ALA A 86 17.15 -7.47 -1.42
C ALA A 86 17.56 -7.61 -2.88
N PHE A 87 17.77 -8.85 -3.35
CA PHE A 87 18.13 -9.10 -4.74
C PHE A 87 17.16 -8.48 -5.74
N GLY A 88 15.87 -8.63 -5.53
CA GLY A 88 14.85 -8.03 -6.40
C GLY A 88 14.87 -6.50 -6.43
N ASN A 89 15.29 -5.83 -5.34
CA ASN A 89 15.50 -4.39 -5.35
C ASN A 89 16.67 -3.99 -6.29
N LEU A 90 17.75 -4.78 -6.27
CA LEU A 90 18.91 -4.56 -7.16
C LEU A 90 18.54 -4.82 -8.63
N VAL A 91 17.73 -5.85 -8.90
CA VAL A 91 17.22 -6.13 -10.26
C VAL A 91 16.38 -4.97 -10.79
N ILE A 92 15.43 -4.46 -10.00
CA ILE A 92 14.59 -3.32 -10.41
C ILE A 92 15.44 -2.07 -10.63
N ALA A 93 16.41 -1.78 -9.73
CA ALA A 93 17.31 -0.65 -9.88
C ALA A 93 18.19 -0.77 -11.12
N GLY A 94 18.78 -1.96 -11.37
CA GLY A 94 19.59 -2.21 -12.55
C GLY A 94 18.81 -2.13 -13.86
N LEU A 95 17.54 -2.60 -13.88
CA LEU A 95 16.66 -2.44 -15.03
C LEU A 95 16.32 -0.96 -15.27
N ALA A 96 16.07 -0.20 -14.20
CA ALA A 96 15.76 1.23 -14.31
C ALA A 96 16.96 2.03 -14.84
N ASP A 97 18.16 1.72 -14.34
CA ASP A 97 19.41 2.33 -14.81
C ASP A 97 19.68 2.02 -16.31
N ALA A 98 19.50 0.75 -16.68
CA ALA A 98 19.74 0.29 -18.07
C ALA A 98 18.73 0.84 -19.08
N THR A 99 17.47 1.05 -18.66
CA THR A 99 16.39 1.51 -19.57
C THR A 99 16.17 3.02 -19.53
N GLY A 100 16.58 3.69 -18.46
CA GLY A 100 16.23 5.08 -18.17
C GLY A 100 14.75 5.29 -17.87
N ASP A 101 13.95 4.21 -17.68
CA ASP A 101 12.51 4.24 -17.45
C ASP A 101 12.13 3.28 -16.33
N PHE A 102 11.72 3.85 -15.19
CA PHE A 102 11.35 3.07 -14.02
C PHE A 102 10.05 2.26 -14.22
N ALA A 103 9.12 2.76 -15.02
CA ALA A 103 7.88 2.04 -15.31
C ALA A 103 8.16 0.81 -16.21
N ALA A 104 9.02 0.98 -17.21
CA ALA A 104 9.50 -0.12 -18.04
C ALA A 104 10.27 -1.16 -17.21
N ALA A 105 11.11 -0.72 -16.27
CA ALA A 105 11.82 -1.61 -15.35
C ALA A 105 10.87 -2.45 -14.49
N LEU A 106 9.81 -1.86 -13.96
CA LEU A 106 8.79 -2.59 -13.19
C LEU A 106 8.02 -3.59 -14.05
N ALA A 107 7.64 -3.19 -15.28
CA ALA A 107 6.94 -4.08 -16.20
C ALA A 107 7.81 -5.29 -16.57
N GLU A 108 9.11 -5.09 -16.82
CA GLU A 108 10.04 -6.17 -17.12
C GLU A 108 10.30 -7.07 -15.91
N ALA A 109 10.45 -6.50 -14.71
CA ALA A 109 10.53 -7.28 -13.48
C ALA A 109 9.28 -8.14 -13.25
N GLY A 110 8.09 -7.60 -13.53
CA GLY A 110 6.82 -8.32 -13.47
C GLY A 110 6.76 -9.47 -14.49
N ARG A 111 7.21 -9.22 -15.73
CA ARG A 111 7.32 -10.25 -16.77
C ARG A 111 8.28 -11.38 -16.36
N LEU A 112 9.44 -11.04 -15.82
CA LEU A 112 10.45 -11.99 -15.33
C LEU A 112 9.90 -12.89 -14.21
N LEU A 113 9.08 -12.31 -13.34
CA LEU A 113 8.42 -13.03 -12.24
C LEU A 113 7.19 -13.84 -12.68
N GLY A 114 6.65 -13.59 -13.88
CA GLY A 114 5.34 -14.13 -14.28
C GLY A 114 4.21 -13.60 -13.39
N SER A 115 4.31 -12.35 -12.93
CA SER A 115 3.30 -11.74 -12.08
C SER A 115 1.96 -11.58 -12.82
N VAL A 116 0.87 -11.93 -12.17
CA VAL A 116 -0.48 -11.73 -12.69
C VAL A 116 -0.95 -10.31 -12.30
N GLY A 117 -1.21 -9.45 -13.31
CA GLY A 117 -1.58 -8.06 -13.06
C GLY A 117 -0.40 -7.08 -13.13
N ARG A 118 -0.69 -5.82 -12.81
CA ARG A 118 0.25 -4.70 -12.93
C ARG A 118 0.56 -4.09 -11.57
N VAL A 119 1.80 -3.69 -11.38
CA VAL A 119 2.26 -2.93 -10.21
C VAL A 119 2.77 -1.58 -10.70
N VAL A 120 2.15 -0.51 -10.22
CA VAL A 120 2.49 0.86 -10.60
C VAL A 120 2.80 1.69 -9.36
N PRO A 121 3.77 2.61 -9.44
CA PRO A 121 4.02 3.53 -8.33
C PRO A 121 2.88 4.55 -8.21
N ALA A 122 2.65 5.08 -7.03
CA ALA A 122 1.65 6.14 -6.81
C ALA A 122 2.03 7.45 -7.49
N THR A 123 3.32 7.69 -7.71
CA THR A 123 3.83 8.87 -8.42
C THR A 123 4.92 8.49 -9.39
N ARG A 124 5.09 9.28 -10.47
CA ARG A 124 6.15 9.11 -11.46
C ARG A 124 7.50 9.62 -10.96
N GLU A 125 7.47 10.60 -10.11
CA GLU A 125 8.63 11.31 -9.58
C GLU A 125 8.90 10.94 -8.11
N PRO A 126 10.13 11.12 -7.63
CA PRO A 126 10.47 10.94 -6.24
C PRO A 126 9.71 11.91 -5.33
N VAL A 127 9.14 11.41 -4.24
CA VAL A 127 8.41 12.21 -3.26
C VAL A 127 8.93 11.96 -1.85
N VAL A 128 8.73 12.92 -0.97
CA VAL A 128 9.01 12.79 0.47
C VAL A 128 7.71 12.93 1.23
N LEU A 129 7.43 11.98 2.12
CA LEU A 129 6.27 12.06 3.02
C LEU A 129 6.53 13.10 4.10
N LYS A 130 5.55 13.98 4.32
CA LYS A 130 5.53 14.97 5.40
C LYS A 130 4.30 14.74 6.25
N ALA A 131 4.45 14.79 7.57
CA ALA A 131 3.33 14.75 8.51
C ALA A 131 3.29 15.99 9.38
N VAL A 132 2.07 16.43 9.69
CA VAL A 132 1.78 17.35 10.79
C VAL A 132 1.48 16.49 12.01
N VAL A 133 2.14 16.79 13.13
CA VAL A 133 2.03 16.08 14.41
C VAL A 133 1.61 17.01 15.51
N GLY A 134 0.67 16.60 16.36
CA GLY A 134 0.27 17.35 17.53
C GLY A 134 1.34 17.31 18.62
N THR A 135 1.59 18.44 19.29
CA THR A 135 2.52 18.54 20.43
C THR A 135 1.77 18.51 21.76
N ASP A 136 2.40 17.95 22.80
CA ASP A 136 1.77 17.72 24.12
C ASP A 136 1.61 18.98 24.97
N ALA A 137 2.42 20.01 24.76
CA ALA A 137 2.60 21.05 25.79
C ALA A 137 1.63 22.23 25.67
N ASP A 138 1.20 22.64 24.48
CA ASP A 138 0.39 23.87 24.27
C ASP A 138 -0.63 23.75 23.11
N GLY A 139 -0.97 22.55 22.67
CA GLY A 139 -1.83 22.36 21.48
C GLY A 139 -1.18 22.83 20.18
N GLY A 140 0.13 22.99 20.18
CA GLY A 140 0.91 23.38 18.99
C GLY A 140 1.02 22.22 17.99
N GLU A 141 1.33 22.56 16.73
CA GLU A 141 1.63 21.60 15.68
C GLU A 141 3.11 21.64 15.34
N GLY A 142 3.70 20.43 15.19
CA GLY A 142 5.03 20.23 14.65
C GLY A 142 4.96 19.58 13.27
N SER A 143 6.08 19.47 12.58
CA SER A 143 6.14 18.68 11.34
C SER A 143 7.35 17.77 11.30
N VAL A 144 7.18 16.59 10.71
CA VAL A 144 8.25 15.63 10.45
C VAL A 144 8.26 15.27 8.97
N GLN A 145 9.43 14.94 8.42
CA GLN A 145 9.60 14.56 7.03
C GLN A 145 10.37 13.23 6.92
N GLY A 146 10.01 12.44 5.93
CA GLY A 146 10.54 11.10 5.70
C GLY A 146 9.64 10.02 6.29
N GLN A 147 9.49 8.92 5.56
CA GLN A 147 8.59 7.82 5.91
C GLN A 147 8.97 7.20 7.26
N VAL A 148 10.26 6.98 7.51
CA VAL A 148 10.75 6.43 8.79
C VAL A 148 10.46 7.37 9.95
N ALA A 149 10.65 8.68 9.77
CA ALA A 149 10.35 9.68 10.80
C ALA A 149 8.84 9.74 11.09
N VAL A 150 8.00 9.72 10.05
CA VAL A 150 6.54 9.71 10.20
C VAL A 150 6.06 8.43 10.88
N ALA A 151 6.59 7.26 10.50
CA ALA A 151 6.25 5.98 11.14
C ALA A 151 6.58 5.94 12.64
N ASN A 152 7.59 6.71 13.07
CA ASN A 152 7.99 6.84 14.47
C ASN A 152 7.34 8.05 15.18
N ALA A 153 6.52 8.81 14.48
CA ALA A 153 5.74 9.89 15.09
C ALA A 153 4.44 9.37 15.68
N GLY A 154 4.06 9.89 16.82
CA GLY A 154 2.72 9.73 17.37
C GLY A 154 1.84 10.94 17.04
N ARG A 155 0.52 10.82 17.26
CA ARG A 155 -0.43 11.94 17.11
C ARG A 155 -0.38 12.62 15.72
N ILE A 156 -0.32 11.84 14.68
CA ILE A 156 -0.33 12.36 13.32
C ILE A 156 -1.71 12.99 13.04
N VAL A 157 -1.71 14.28 12.72
CA VAL A 157 -2.91 15.07 12.37
C VAL A 157 -3.22 14.88 10.88
N GLY A 158 -2.18 14.89 10.05
CA GLY A 158 -2.33 14.72 8.61
C GLY A 158 -1.01 14.48 7.91
N VAL A 159 -1.09 13.96 6.70
CA VAL A 159 0.07 13.73 5.84
C VAL A 159 -0.09 14.42 4.49
N SER A 160 1.04 14.77 3.91
CA SER A 160 1.16 15.35 2.58
C SER A 160 2.45 14.87 1.92
N LEU A 161 2.64 15.17 0.64
CA LEU A 161 3.85 14.87 -0.10
C LEU A 161 4.64 16.15 -0.44
N VAL A 162 5.93 15.98 -0.67
CA VAL A 162 6.80 17.03 -1.20
C VAL A 162 7.48 16.45 -2.44
N PRO A 163 7.22 17.01 -3.65
CA PRO A 163 6.30 18.13 -3.96
C PRO A 163 4.85 17.80 -3.62
N THR A 164 3.99 18.83 -3.54
CA THR A 164 2.59 18.69 -3.06
C THR A 164 1.62 18.17 -4.11
N ASP A 165 1.98 18.23 -5.36
CA ASP A 165 1.14 17.82 -6.51
C ASP A 165 1.95 16.93 -7.47
N PRO A 166 2.41 15.75 -7.01
CA PRO A 166 3.13 14.83 -7.86
C PRO A 166 2.18 14.12 -8.83
N GLU A 167 2.64 13.87 -10.06
CA GLU A 167 1.84 13.20 -11.08
C GLU A 167 1.82 11.68 -10.90
N PRO A 168 0.63 11.03 -10.87
CA PRO A 168 0.53 9.58 -10.93
C PRO A 168 0.73 9.08 -12.38
N PRO A 169 1.10 7.80 -12.57
CA PRO A 169 1.05 7.17 -13.88
C PRO A 169 -0.38 7.11 -14.42
N GLU A 170 -0.56 7.36 -15.72
CA GLU A 170 -1.86 7.27 -16.40
C GLU A 170 -2.54 5.90 -16.18
N ALA A 171 -1.74 4.83 -16.19
CA ALA A 171 -2.22 3.47 -15.93
C ALA A 171 -2.91 3.30 -14.56
N ALA A 172 -2.56 4.10 -13.54
CA ALA A 172 -3.23 4.11 -12.25
C ALA A 172 -4.62 4.76 -12.33
N LEU A 173 -4.71 5.89 -13.01
CA LEU A 173 -5.98 6.61 -13.23
C LEU A 173 -6.95 5.79 -14.08
N GLU A 174 -6.46 5.19 -15.17
CA GLU A 174 -7.25 4.29 -16.01
C GLU A 174 -7.76 3.06 -15.26
N ALA A 175 -6.93 2.47 -14.39
CA ALA A 175 -7.35 1.33 -13.59
C ALA A 175 -8.47 1.71 -12.62
N LEU A 176 -8.37 2.85 -11.93
CA LEU A 176 -9.40 3.36 -11.02
C LEU A 176 -10.71 3.68 -11.76
N ALA A 177 -10.63 4.27 -12.96
CA ALA A 177 -11.82 4.60 -13.76
C ALA A 177 -12.62 3.37 -14.23
N ARG A 178 -12.00 2.18 -14.25
CA ARG A 178 -12.62 0.92 -14.70
C ARG A 178 -12.76 -0.13 -13.61
N ALA A 179 -12.36 0.17 -12.38
CA ALA A 179 -12.41 -0.78 -11.29
C ALA A 179 -13.84 -1.21 -10.96
N ASP A 180 -14.02 -2.50 -10.67
CA ASP A 180 -15.25 -3.04 -10.08
C ASP A 180 -15.13 -3.06 -8.55
N GLN A 181 -13.90 -3.17 -8.03
CA GLN A 181 -13.59 -3.11 -6.61
C GLN A 181 -12.24 -2.40 -6.39
N VAL A 182 -12.18 -1.56 -5.34
CA VAL A 182 -10.95 -0.93 -4.86
C VAL A 182 -10.66 -1.45 -3.46
N VAL A 183 -9.56 -2.20 -3.31
CA VAL A 183 -9.11 -2.75 -2.02
C VAL A 183 -8.06 -1.81 -1.43
N ILE A 184 -8.37 -1.24 -0.26
CA ILE A 184 -7.54 -0.25 0.42
C ILE A 184 -6.86 -0.91 1.61
N GLY A 185 -5.52 -0.96 1.59
CA GLY A 185 -4.74 -1.63 2.63
C GLY A 185 -4.84 -3.17 2.62
N PRO A 186 -4.62 -3.86 3.75
CA PRO A 186 -4.17 -3.29 5.02
C PRO A 186 -2.75 -2.73 4.92
N GLY A 187 -2.28 -2.14 6.01
CA GLY A 187 -0.91 -1.61 6.11
C GLY A 187 -0.84 -0.36 6.95
N SER A 188 0.32 0.25 7.02
CA SER A 188 0.50 1.52 7.73
C SER A 188 -0.46 2.57 7.20
N LEU A 189 -1.28 3.11 8.11
CA LEU A 189 -2.36 4.01 7.73
C LEU A 189 -1.79 5.28 7.09
N PHE A 190 -0.87 5.96 7.77
CA PHE A 190 -0.33 7.24 7.32
C PHE A 190 0.83 7.07 6.33
N THR A 191 1.71 6.11 6.56
CA THR A 191 2.93 5.97 5.77
C THR A 191 2.78 5.12 4.51
N SER A 192 1.66 4.40 4.34
CA SER A 192 1.39 3.61 3.14
C SER A 192 0.07 3.98 2.48
N VAL A 193 -1.07 3.82 3.18
CA VAL A 193 -2.39 4.04 2.59
C VAL A 193 -2.60 5.54 2.30
N LEU A 194 -2.48 6.39 3.32
CA LEU A 194 -2.69 7.83 3.16
C LEU A 194 -1.57 8.51 2.35
N ALA A 195 -0.38 7.92 2.28
CA ALA A 195 0.67 8.39 1.37
C ALA A 195 0.26 8.24 -0.12
N VAL A 196 -0.55 7.23 -0.50
CA VAL A 196 -1.14 7.13 -1.84
C VAL A 196 -2.24 8.17 -2.03
N VAL A 197 -3.12 8.33 -1.03
CA VAL A 197 -4.24 9.29 -1.06
C VAL A 197 -3.75 10.75 -1.08
N ALA A 198 -2.55 11.00 -0.55
CA ALA A 198 -1.92 12.33 -0.58
C ALA A 198 -1.54 12.81 -1.99
N VAL A 199 -1.59 11.93 -3.02
CA VAL A 199 -1.49 12.32 -4.43
C VAL A 199 -2.85 12.87 -4.90
N PRO A 200 -2.97 14.17 -5.22
CA PRO A 200 -4.26 14.80 -5.48
C PRO A 200 -5.06 14.12 -6.59
N ALA A 201 -4.42 13.84 -7.73
CA ALA A 201 -5.09 13.20 -8.86
C ALA A 201 -5.57 11.76 -8.54
N LEU A 202 -4.85 11.00 -7.68
CA LEU A 202 -5.32 9.68 -7.23
C LEU A 202 -6.50 9.80 -6.27
N ARG A 203 -6.48 10.77 -5.36
CA ARG A 203 -7.60 11.04 -4.45
C ARG A 203 -8.85 11.40 -5.22
N ASP A 204 -8.74 12.27 -6.23
CA ASP A 204 -9.86 12.67 -7.08
C ASP A 204 -10.37 11.48 -7.91
N ALA A 205 -9.49 10.66 -8.45
CA ALA A 205 -9.87 9.43 -9.16
C ALA A 205 -10.55 8.40 -8.23
N LEU A 206 -10.11 8.30 -6.96
CA LEU A 206 -10.76 7.46 -5.94
C LEU A 206 -12.15 7.96 -5.56
N ALA A 207 -12.36 9.28 -5.55
CA ALA A 207 -13.69 9.86 -5.31
C ALA A 207 -14.66 9.57 -6.48
N CYS A 208 -14.16 9.46 -7.72
CA CYS A 208 -14.96 9.25 -8.93
C CYS A 208 -15.02 7.80 -9.39
N THR A 209 -14.28 6.87 -8.76
CA THR A 209 -14.25 5.46 -9.18
C THR A 209 -15.63 4.79 -9.08
N PRO A 210 -16.06 4.01 -10.09
CA PRO A 210 -17.27 3.21 -9.97
C PRO A 210 -17.08 1.99 -9.05
N GLY A 211 -15.83 1.61 -8.80
CA GLY A 211 -15.47 0.44 -8.00
C GLY A 211 -15.81 0.61 -6.53
N ARG A 212 -16.38 -0.44 -5.92
CA ARG A 212 -16.66 -0.45 -4.47
C ARG A 212 -15.38 -0.37 -3.67
N LYS A 213 -15.26 0.66 -2.84
CA LYS A 213 -14.08 0.91 -1.98
C LYS A 213 -14.18 0.13 -0.68
N VAL A 214 -13.35 -0.90 -0.54
CA VAL A 214 -13.28 -1.77 0.63
C VAL A 214 -11.99 -1.48 1.40
N TYR A 215 -12.12 -0.91 2.59
CA TYR A 215 -10.98 -0.77 3.51
C TYR A 215 -10.79 -2.05 4.31
N VAL A 216 -9.62 -2.67 4.18
CA VAL A 216 -9.22 -3.83 4.99
C VAL A 216 -8.51 -3.30 6.23
N CYS A 217 -9.20 -3.35 7.37
CA CYS A 217 -8.69 -2.79 8.61
C CYS A 217 -7.51 -3.59 9.16
N ASN A 218 -6.59 -2.91 9.81
CA ASN A 218 -5.44 -3.53 10.46
C ASN A 218 -5.87 -4.46 11.60
N LEU A 219 -5.10 -5.54 11.82
CA LEU A 219 -5.36 -6.51 12.88
C LEU A 219 -4.91 -6.03 14.27
N ARG A 220 -4.14 -4.95 14.32
CA ARG A 220 -3.60 -4.37 15.56
C ARG A 220 -3.18 -2.93 15.34
N GLU A 221 -3.03 -2.20 16.42
CA GLU A 221 -2.38 -0.90 16.42
C GLU A 221 -0.95 -0.99 15.87
N GLN A 222 -0.54 0.01 15.13
CA GLN A 222 0.84 0.20 14.69
C GLN A 222 1.46 1.35 15.50
N LYS A 223 2.10 1.01 16.61
CA LYS A 223 2.71 2.00 17.51
C LYS A 223 4.03 2.51 16.94
N PRO A 224 4.29 3.84 17.07
CA PRO A 224 3.41 4.84 17.66
C PRO A 224 2.36 5.43 16.72
N GLU A 225 2.42 5.14 15.42
CA GLU A 225 1.67 5.76 14.30
C GLU A 225 0.15 5.79 14.56
N THR A 226 -0.43 4.65 14.97
CA THR A 226 -1.87 4.51 15.25
C THR A 226 -2.14 4.00 16.68
N ALA A 227 -1.34 4.46 17.65
CA ALA A 227 -1.54 4.10 19.04
C ALA A 227 -2.93 4.57 19.52
N GLY A 228 -3.71 3.64 20.09
CA GLY A 228 -5.06 3.92 20.60
C GLY A 228 -6.15 3.96 19.51
N TYR A 229 -5.85 3.66 18.26
CA TYR A 229 -6.86 3.65 17.20
C TYR A 229 -7.74 2.40 17.29
N ASP A 230 -9.04 2.63 17.21
CA ASP A 230 -10.05 1.63 16.88
C ASP A 230 -10.40 1.68 15.38
N VAL A 231 -11.35 0.87 14.92
CA VAL A 231 -11.79 0.87 13.52
C VAL A 231 -12.37 2.23 13.12
N ALA A 232 -13.12 2.88 14.02
CA ALA A 232 -13.71 4.18 13.74
C ALA A 232 -12.66 5.28 13.57
N ALA A 233 -11.58 5.24 14.35
CA ALA A 233 -10.46 6.19 14.22
C ALA A 233 -9.73 6.03 12.88
N HIS A 234 -9.57 4.79 12.39
CA HIS A 234 -9.02 4.55 11.05
C HIS A 234 -9.91 5.16 9.97
N VAL A 235 -11.23 4.92 10.03
CA VAL A 235 -12.19 5.50 9.07
C VAL A 235 -12.19 7.02 9.12
N ALA A 236 -12.17 7.60 10.31
CA ALA A 236 -12.11 9.05 10.48
C ALA A 236 -10.84 9.65 9.88
N ALA A 237 -9.69 8.98 10.03
CA ALA A 237 -8.44 9.41 9.42
C ALA A 237 -8.48 9.33 7.89
N LEU A 238 -9.06 8.28 7.30
CA LEU A 238 -9.26 8.17 5.86
C LEU A 238 -10.13 9.32 5.34
N ALA A 239 -11.27 9.57 5.96
CA ALA A 239 -12.20 10.64 5.60
C ALA A 239 -11.57 12.04 5.74
N ALA A 240 -10.80 12.29 6.79
CA ALA A 240 -10.07 13.55 6.99
C ALA A 240 -9.05 13.84 5.88
N HIS A 241 -8.56 12.80 5.17
CA HIS A 241 -7.67 12.92 4.01
C HIS A 241 -8.42 12.86 2.66
N GLY A 242 -9.76 12.92 2.67
CA GLY A 242 -10.58 12.94 1.47
C GLY A 242 -10.81 11.56 0.84
N LEU A 243 -10.61 10.48 1.59
CA LEU A 243 -10.93 9.13 1.14
C LEU A 243 -12.15 8.57 1.90
N GLU A 244 -13.30 8.60 1.27
CA GLU A 244 -14.49 7.91 1.73
C GLU A 244 -14.49 6.47 1.25
N VAL A 245 -14.78 5.54 2.15
CA VAL A 245 -14.85 4.10 1.86
C VAL A 245 -16.30 3.62 1.97
N ASP A 246 -16.69 2.65 1.15
CA ASP A 246 -18.06 2.12 1.13
C ASP A 246 -18.25 1.02 2.18
N VAL A 247 -17.20 0.28 2.48
CA VAL A 247 -17.20 -0.84 3.42
C VAL A 247 -15.88 -0.94 4.15
N VAL A 248 -15.96 -1.25 5.44
CA VAL A 248 -14.80 -1.67 6.25
C VAL A 248 -14.90 -3.16 6.51
N LEU A 249 -13.89 -3.90 6.07
CA LEU A 249 -13.70 -5.30 6.41
C LEU A 249 -12.77 -5.40 7.61
N TYR A 250 -13.23 -5.99 8.72
CA TYR A 250 -12.44 -6.12 9.94
C TYR A 250 -12.50 -7.52 10.54
N HIS A 251 -11.46 -7.89 11.29
CA HIS A 251 -11.36 -9.19 11.96
C HIS A 251 -11.95 -9.12 13.38
N PRO A 252 -12.78 -10.12 13.80
CA PRO A 252 -13.34 -10.15 15.15
C PRO A 252 -12.24 -10.14 16.21
N GLY A 253 -12.39 -9.28 17.22
CA GLY A 253 -11.47 -9.17 18.36
C GLY A 253 -10.07 -8.60 18.04
N ALA A 254 -9.84 -8.07 16.82
CA ALA A 254 -8.57 -7.44 16.47
C ALA A 254 -8.45 -6.02 17.05
N LEU A 255 -9.28 -5.12 16.60
CA LEU A 255 -9.41 -3.75 17.11
C LEU A 255 -10.85 -3.52 17.60
N PRO A 256 -11.08 -2.67 18.60
CA PRO A 256 -12.43 -2.23 18.94
C PRO A 256 -13.10 -1.58 17.73
N LEU A 257 -14.42 -1.81 17.56
CA LEU A 257 -15.13 -1.27 16.40
C LEU A 257 -15.32 0.25 16.49
N GLY A 258 -15.68 0.76 17.66
CA GLY A 258 -16.06 2.15 17.83
C GLY A 258 -17.40 2.46 17.13
N ARG A 259 -17.49 3.67 16.53
CA ARG A 259 -18.65 4.14 15.75
C ARG A 259 -18.20 4.66 14.38
N PRO A 260 -17.87 3.79 13.44
CA PRO A 260 -17.23 4.20 12.18
C PRO A 260 -18.13 4.97 11.21
N GLY A 261 -19.46 4.95 11.38
CA GLY A 261 -20.38 5.70 10.50
C GLY A 261 -20.50 5.17 9.07
N VAL A 262 -19.90 4.02 8.78
CA VAL A 262 -19.89 3.35 7.48
C VAL A 262 -20.24 1.87 7.66
N MET A 263 -20.66 1.19 6.60
CA MET A 263 -20.91 -0.25 6.62
C MET A 263 -19.66 -1.01 7.08
N CYS A 264 -19.79 -1.83 8.11
CA CYS A 264 -18.72 -2.67 8.64
C CYS A 264 -19.07 -4.15 8.52
N VAL A 265 -18.18 -4.92 7.97
CA VAL A 265 -18.33 -6.37 7.76
C VAL A 265 -17.29 -7.11 8.58
N GLU A 266 -17.76 -7.87 9.55
CA GLU A 266 -16.90 -8.71 10.39
C GLU A 266 -16.67 -10.06 9.72
N ARG A 267 -15.39 -10.41 9.49
CA ARG A 267 -14.99 -11.72 8.95
C ARG A 267 -13.68 -12.18 9.60
N PRO A 268 -13.50 -13.48 9.83
CA PRO A 268 -12.27 -14.04 10.42
C PRO A 268 -11.14 -14.10 9.36
N VAL A 269 -10.59 -12.93 9.00
CA VAL A 269 -9.60 -12.77 7.92
C VAL A 269 -8.14 -12.91 8.38
N ALA A 270 -7.87 -13.17 9.65
CA ALA A 270 -6.50 -13.34 10.16
C ALA A 270 -6.02 -14.81 10.11
N ARG A 271 -4.71 -14.99 10.04
CA ARG A 271 -4.02 -16.25 10.34
C ARG A 271 -4.12 -16.56 11.83
N GLN A 272 -3.81 -17.81 12.22
CA GLN A 272 -3.68 -18.15 13.63
C GLN A 272 -2.68 -17.21 14.32
N GLY A 273 -3.05 -16.70 15.50
CA GLY A 273 -2.25 -15.73 16.25
C GLY A 273 -2.41 -14.27 15.83
N ASN A 274 -3.31 -13.96 14.89
CA ASN A 274 -3.67 -12.59 14.47
C ASN A 274 -2.47 -11.70 14.05
N THR A 275 -1.40 -12.29 13.54
CA THR A 275 -0.17 -11.56 13.17
C THR A 275 -0.20 -11.00 11.76
N ALA A 276 -0.96 -11.64 10.86
CA ALA A 276 -1.12 -11.23 9.47
C ALA A 276 -2.48 -11.70 8.93
N HIS A 277 -2.95 -11.05 7.88
CA HIS A 277 -4.13 -11.50 7.14
C HIS A 277 -3.86 -12.84 6.44
N ASP A 278 -4.87 -13.68 6.41
CA ASP A 278 -4.85 -14.94 5.66
C ASP A 278 -5.37 -14.68 4.26
N PRO A 279 -4.58 -14.93 3.20
CA PRO A 279 -4.98 -14.60 1.84
C PRO A 279 -6.23 -15.36 1.34
N GLU A 280 -6.49 -16.59 1.83
CA GLU A 280 -7.66 -17.37 1.42
C GLU A 280 -8.93 -16.83 2.05
N ARG A 281 -8.89 -16.59 3.36
CA ARG A 281 -10.01 -16.02 4.10
C ARG A 281 -10.31 -14.59 3.64
N LEU A 282 -9.26 -13.81 3.37
CA LEU A 282 -9.40 -12.46 2.86
C LEU A 282 -10.01 -12.47 1.46
N ALA A 283 -9.58 -13.38 0.57
CA ALA A 283 -10.16 -13.53 -0.76
C ALA A 283 -11.65 -13.85 -0.70
N ALA A 284 -12.05 -14.84 0.11
CA ALA A 284 -13.46 -15.19 0.27
C ALA A 284 -14.31 -13.98 0.76
N ALA A 285 -13.80 -13.23 1.76
CA ALA A 285 -14.48 -12.06 2.27
C ALA A 285 -14.59 -10.92 1.23
N LEU A 286 -13.55 -10.71 0.41
CA LEU A 286 -13.55 -9.69 -0.64
C LEU A 286 -14.48 -10.05 -1.79
N VAL A 287 -14.56 -11.32 -2.19
CA VAL A 287 -15.51 -11.81 -3.22
C VAL A 287 -16.93 -11.56 -2.80
N ASP A 288 -17.33 -11.91 -1.56
CA ASP A 288 -18.66 -11.63 -1.02
C ASP A 288 -19.04 -10.15 -1.16
N LEU A 289 -18.06 -9.25 -1.11
CA LEU A 289 -18.28 -7.80 -1.19
C LEU A 289 -18.33 -7.27 -2.64
N VAL A 290 -17.85 -8.02 -3.63
CA VAL A 290 -18.06 -7.68 -5.05
C VAL A 290 -19.52 -7.93 -5.44
N ASP A 291 -20.10 -9.06 -5.00
CA ASP A 291 -21.40 -9.53 -5.45
C ASP A 291 -22.59 -8.82 -4.76
N GLN A 292 -22.35 -8.09 -3.68
CA GLN A 292 -23.40 -7.36 -2.91
C GLN A 292 -23.80 -6.00 -3.54
N VAL A 293 -23.53 -5.79 -4.81
CA VAL A 293 -24.02 -4.62 -5.57
C VAL A 293 -25.41 -4.95 -6.11
N GLY A 294 -26.42 -4.77 -5.26
CA GLY A 294 -27.83 -4.89 -5.56
C GLY A 294 -28.61 -3.79 -4.85
#